data_d484424ab72bdbbb51e4a441c223bce2
#
_entry.id   d484424ab72bdbbb51e4a441c223bce2
#
_cell.length_a   1.000
_cell.length_b   1.000
_cell.length_c   1.000
_cell.angle_alpha   90.00
_cell.angle_beta   90.00
_cell.angle_gamma   90.00
#
_symmetry.space_group_name_H-M   'P 1'
#
loop_
_entity.id
_entity.type
_entity.pdbx_description
1 polymer ?
#
loop_
_entity_poly.entity_id
_entity_poly.type
_entity_poly.pdbx_seq_one_letter_code
_entity_poly.pdbx_strand_id
1 'polypeptide(L)'
;MGPLKGLKIIEMAGIGPGPFCGMVLADLGAEIIRVDRASAIGTGSKQEPSNRGKKSIAVDLKAKEGVEVVLKLVETADAIFEGFRPGVMERLGIGPEVCLARNDRIVFGRMTGWGQEGPLANAAGHDINYISLSGALAAIGRPGSPPVPPLNLIGDFGGGGMLLALGLVAALLESKESKKGQVVDAAMTDGSALLMTMIYSMQSSGMWKTTMGSNLLDGGSHFYDTYECKDGKFISIGSIEPQFYALLCQIAELDEKVFSKQMSRDLWPEQKEEIKKIF
;
A
#
# COMPACT_ATOMS: atom_id res chain seq x y z
N MET A 1 -22.57 10.62 -4.97
CA MET A 1 -21.68 11.37 -5.88
C MET A 1 -20.36 11.54 -5.13
N GLY A 2 -19.24 11.15 -5.73
CA GLY A 2 -17.92 11.25 -5.10
C GLY A 2 -17.13 12.48 -5.60
N PRO A 3 -16.00 12.81 -4.91
CA PRO A 3 -15.16 13.96 -5.26
C PRO A 3 -14.49 13.86 -6.64
N LEU A 4 -14.35 12.64 -7.20
CA LEU A 4 -13.77 12.41 -8.52
C LEU A 4 -14.81 12.24 -9.63
N LYS A 5 -16.08 12.60 -9.37
CA LYS A 5 -17.12 12.54 -10.40
C LYS A 5 -16.74 13.37 -11.63
N GLY A 6 -16.88 12.74 -12.79
CA GLY A 6 -16.56 13.36 -14.09
C GLY A 6 -15.15 13.06 -14.59
N LEU A 7 -14.29 12.46 -13.77
CA LEU A 7 -12.99 11.96 -14.22
C LEU A 7 -13.15 10.56 -14.82
N LYS A 8 -12.52 10.34 -15.97
CA LYS A 8 -12.45 9.07 -16.66
C LYS A 8 -11.02 8.54 -16.62
N ILE A 9 -10.86 7.33 -16.09
CA ILE A 9 -9.55 6.72 -15.85
C ILE A 9 -9.51 5.34 -16.47
N ILE A 10 -8.47 5.04 -17.22
CA ILE A 10 -8.23 3.75 -17.84
C ILE A 10 -7.34 2.92 -16.90
N GLU A 11 -7.78 1.72 -16.55
CA GLU A 11 -7.00 0.72 -15.81
C GLU A 11 -6.56 -0.38 -16.77
N MET A 12 -5.27 -0.55 -16.98
CA MET A 12 -4.75 -1.75 -17.64
C MET A 12 -4.84 -2.92 -16.65
N ALA A 13 -5.55 -3.98 -17.04
CA ALA A 13 -5.82 -5.11 -16.14
C ALA A 13 -4.54 -5.76 -15.60
N GLY A 14 -4.49 -5.95 -14.31
CA GLY A 14 -3.38 -6.53 -13.57
C GLY A 14 -3.87 -7.26 -12.32
N ILE A 15 -2.96 -7.47 -11.38
CA ILE A 15 -3.22 -8.08 -10.07
C ILE A 15 -2.71 -7.15 -8.96
N GLY A 16 -3.23 -7.32 -7.74
CA GLY A 16 -2.74 -6.62 -6.54
C GLY A 16 -2.98 -5.11 -6.55
N PRO A 17 -1.91 -4.30 -6.51
CA PRO A 17 -1.97 -2.86 -6.25
C PRO A 17 -2.73 -2.06 -7.33
N GLY A 18 -2.61 -2.43 -8.61
CA GLY A 18 -3.32 -1.74 -9.69
C GLY A 18 -4.84 -1.84 -9.55
N PRO A 19 -5.43 -3.04 -9.51
CA PRO A 19 -6.86 -3.21 -9.25
C PRO A 19 -7.34 -2.55 -7.95
N PHE A 20 -6.53 -2.57 -6.89
CA PHE A 20 -6.83 -1.86 -5.65
C PHE A 20 -6.90 -0.34 -5.84
N CYS A 21 -5.92 0.25 -6.54
CA CYS A 21 -5.93 1.67 -6.91
C CYS A 21 -7.21 2.03 -7.68
N GLY A 22 -7.54 1.28 -8.72
CA GLY A 22 -8.75 1.51 -9.52
C GLY A 22 -10.04 1.42 -8.71
N MET A 23 -10.12 0.49 -7.76
CA MET A 23 -11.24 0.36 -6.84
C MET A 23 -11.39 1.60 -5.95
N VAL A 24 -10.30 2.09 -5.35
CA VAL A 24 -10.30 3.29 -4.50
C VAL A 24 -10.76 4.51 -5.29
N LEU A 25 -10.27 4.70 -6.52
CA LEU A 25 -10.68 5.80 -7.38
C LEU A 25 -12.14 5.69 -7.82
N ALA A 26 -12.65 4.48 -8.08
CA ALA A 26 -14.05 4.21 -8.37
C ALA A 26 -14.96 4.55 -7.18
N ASP A 27 -14.59 4.15 -5.96
CA ASP A 27 -15.32 4.48 -4.72
C ASP A 27 -15.38 5.99 -4.50
N LEU A 28 -14.37 6.74 -4.94
CA LEU A 28 -14.34 8.20 -4.93
C LEU A 28 -15.16 8.84 -6.07
N GLY A 29 -15.74 8.04 -6.96
CA GLY A 29 -16.68 8.48 -7.99
C GLY A 29 -16.08 8.68 -9.39
N ALA A 30 -14.83 8.30 -9.64
CA ALA A 30 -14.26 8.27 -10.98
C ALA A 30 -14.91 7.17 -11.83
N GLU A 31 -15.03 7.40 -13.13
CA GLU A 31 -15.38 6.37 -14.10
C GLU A 31 -14.13 5.57 -14.45
N ILE A 32 -14.06 4.31 -14.01
CA ILE A 32 -12.96 3.42 -14.34
C ILE A 32 -13.32 2.51 -15.49
N ILE A 33 -12.52 2.54 -16.55
CA ILE A 33 -12.60 1.62 -17.69
C ILE A 33 -11.41 0.67 -17.60
N ARG A 34 -11.68 -0.56 -17.22
CA ARG A 34 -10.67 -1.61 -17.15
C ARG A 34 -10.50 -2.27 -18.51
N VAL A 35 -9.28 -2.30 -19.01
CA VAL A 35 -8.89 -2.96 -20.25
C VAL A 35 -8.35 -4.34 -19.92
N ASP A 36 -9.15 -5.36 -20.19
CA ASP A 36 -8.80 -6.77 -20.01
C ASP A 36 -8.25 -7.38 -21.31
N ARG A 37 -7.49 -8.47 -21.16
CA ARG A 37 -7.05 -9.26 -22.31
C ARG A 37 -8.25 -9.98 -22.95
N ALA A 38 -8.28 -10.08 -24.27
CA ALA A 38 -9.34 -10.82 -24.97
C ALA A 38 -9.48 -12.28 -24.49
N SER A 39 -8.36 -12.92 -24.10
CA SER A 39 -8.34 -14.27 -23.52
C SER A 39 -8.95 -14.37 -22.11
N ALA A 40 -9.20 -13.25 -21.44
CA ALA A 40 -9.80 -13.22 -20.10
C ALA A 40 -11.34 -13.13 -20.14
N ILE A 41 -11.95 -13.11 -21.29
CA ILE A 41 -13.42 -13.09 -21.43
C ILE A 41 -14.02 -14.31 -20.74
N GLY A 42 -14.92 -14.07 -19.78
CA GLY A 42 -15.61 -15.12 -19.02
C GLY A 42 -14.82 -15.74 -17.88
N THR A 43 -13.55 -15.34 -17.64
CA THR A 43 -12.73 -15.89 -16.56
C THR A 43 -12.77 -15.08 -15.26
N GLY A 44 -13.33 -13.87 -15.28
CA GLY A 44 -13.41 -13.00 -14.13
C GLY A 44 -14.41 -13.47 -13.07
N SER A 45 -14.05 -13.34 -11.79
CA SER A 45 -14.97 -13.58 -10.68
C SER A 45 -15.87 -12.36 -10.44
N LYS A 46 -17.20 -12.60 -10.39
CA LYS A 46 -18.17 -11.57 -9.94
C LYS A 46 -18.02 -11.21 -8.46
N GLN A 47 -17.29 -12.04 -7.70
CA GLN A 47 -17.07 -11.87 -6.27
C GLN A 47 -15.76 -11.16 -5.96
N GLU A 48 -15.00 -10.71 -6.97
CA GLU A 48 -13.76 -9.98 -6.79
C GLU A 48 -14.03 -8.52 -6.39
N PRO A 49 -13.83 -8.15 -5.09
CA PRO A 49 -14.22 -6.82 -4.61
C PRO A 49 -13.46 -5.68 -5.27
N SER A 50 -12.22 -5.96 -5.75
CA SER A 50 -11.39 -4.96 -6.42
C SER A 50 -11.94 -4.52 -7.78
N ASN A 51 -12.96 -5.23 -8.32
CA ASN A 51 -13.62 -4.87 -9.57
C ASN A 51 -14.87 -4.01 -9.40
N ARG A 52 -15.28 -3.71 -8.16
CA ARG A 52 -16.47 -2.90 -7.92
C ARG A 52 -16.35 -1.50 -8.52
N GLY A 53 -17.46 -1.00 -9.04
CA GLY A 53 -17.54 0.35 -9.61
C GLY A 53 -16.84 0.53 -10.95
N LYS A 54 -16.30 -0.54 -11.56
CA LYS A 54 -15.59 -0.50 -12.84
C LYS A 54 -16.44 -1.01 -13.99
N LYS A 55 -16.22 -0.44 -15.17
CA LYS A 55 -16.62 -0.99 -16.47
C LYS A 55 -15.44 -1.76 -17.06
N SER A 56 -15.66 -2.80 -17.84
CA SER A 56 -14.57 -3.51 -18.50
C SER A 56 -14.77 -3.63 -19.99
N ILE A 57 -13.66 -3.66 -20.72
CA ILE A 57 -13.60 -3.99 -22.15
C ILE A 57 -12.46 -5.00 -22.35
N ALA A 58 -12.71 -6.03 -23.13
CA ALA A 58 -11.70 -7.00 -23.50
C ALA A 58 -11.10 -6.65 -24.86
N VAL A 59 -9.76 -6.52 -24.92
CA VAL A 59 -9.03 -6.06 -26.11
C VAL A 59 -7.85 -6.97 -26.38
N ASP A 60 -7.64 -7.33 -27.64
CA ASP A 60 -6.41 -7.99 -28.07
C ASP A 60 -5.33 -6.94 -28.39
N LEU A 61 -4.44 -6.70 -27.42
CA LEU A 61 -3.33 -5.74 -27.56
C LEU A 61 -2.18 -6.24 -28.46
N LYS A 62 -2.27 -7.45 -29.03
CA LYS A 62 -1.35 -7.92 -30.07
C LYS A 62 -1.77 -7.46 -31.45
N ALA A 63 -3.06 -7.14 -31.63
CA ALA A 63 -3.60 -6.59 -32.87
C ALA A 63 -3.49 -5.06 -32.85
N LYS A 64 -3.14 -4.48 -34.02
CA LYS A 64 -3.03 -3.01 -34.15
C LYS A 64 -4.36 -2.31 -33.88
N GLU A 65 -5.46 -2.92 -34.30
CA GLU A 65 -6.82 -2.45 -34.06
C GLU A 65 -7.16 -2.40 -32.57
N GLY A 66 -6.68 -3.39 -31.80
CA GLY A 66 -6.83 -3.42 -30.35
C GLY A 66 -6.05 -2.30 -29.66
N VAL A 67 -4.82 -2.06 -30.07
CA VAL A 67 -4.01 -0.92 -29.59
C VAL A 67 -4.73 0.40 -29.88
N GLU A 68 -5.26 0.57 -31.10
CA GLU A 68 -5.97 1.79 -31.49
C GLU A 68 -7.26 2.00 -30.67
N VAL A 69 -7.95 0.93 -30.25
CA VAL A 69 -9.10 1.04 -29.31
C VAL A 69 -8.67 1.69 -27.99
N VAL A 70 -7.53 1.26 -27.43
CA VAL A 70 -7.01 1.86 -26.17
C VAL A 70 -6.60 3.30 -26.40
N LEU A 71 -5.92 3.61 -27.49
CA LEU A 71 -5.50 4.99 -27.81
C LEU A 71 -6.71 5.92 -28.02
N LYS A 72 -7.81 5.45 -28.60
CA LYS A 72 -9.07 6.21 -28.68
C LYS A 72 -9.69 6.46 -27.30
N LEU A 73 -9.57 5.52 -26.36
CA LEU A 73 -9.98 5.77 -24.97
C LEU A 73 -9.11 6.85 -24.31
N VAL A 74 -7.79 6.82 -24.56
CA VAL A 74 -6.82 7.80 -24.06
C VAL A 74 -7.17 9.23 -24.51
N GLU A 75 -7.64 9.42 -25.75
CA GLU A 75 -8.03 10.74 -26.29
C GLU A 75 -9.07 11.47 -25.42
N THR A 76 -9.90 10.72 -24.69
CA THR A 76 -10.99 11.26 -23.87
C THR A 76 -10.87 10.97 -22.37
N ALA A 77 -9.80 10.31 -21.96
CA ALA A 77 -9.54 9.99 -20.56
C ALA A 77 -8.71 11.09 -19.88
N ASP A 78 -8.84 11.19 -18.58
CA ASP A 78 -8.02 12.08 -17.74
C ASP A 78 -6.75 11.37 -17.27
N ALA A 79 -6.82 10.06 -17.03
CA ALA A 79 -5.66 9.27 -16.65
C ALA A 79 -5.71 7.86 -17.25
N ILE A 80 -4.55 7.24 -17.36
CA ILE A 80 -4.34 5.81 -17.60
C ILE A 80 -3.30 5.31 -16.59
N PHE A 81 -3.49 4.10 -16.07
CA PHE A 81 -2.46 3.47 -15.24
C PHE A 81 -2.32 1.98 -15.54
N GLU A 82 -1.13 1.46 -15.23
CA GLU A 82 -0.75 0.06 -15.50
C GLU A 82 0.12 -0.49 -14.37
N GLY A 83 0.25 -1.81 -14.31
CA GLY A 83 1.08 -2.51 -13.33
C GLY A 83 1.96 -3.58 -14.02
N PHE A 84 2.46 -3.30 -15.21
CA PHE A 84 3.35 -4.21 -15.94
C PHE A 84 4.81 -3.94 -15.60
N ARG A 85 5.69 -4.83 -16.03
CA ARG A 85 7.13 -4.60 -15.96
C ARG A 85 7.54 -3.43 -16.86
N PRO A 86 8.62 -2.70 -16.53
CA PRO A 86 9.13 -1.62 -17.36
C PRO A 86 9.28 -2.02 -18.84
N GLY A 87 8.91 -1.11 -19.73
CA GLY A 87 8.99 -1.31 -21.17
C GLY A 87 7.87 -2.17 -21.80
N VAL A 88 6.94 -2.72 -21.03
CA VAL A 88 5.83 -3.52 -21.58
C VAL A 88 4.83 -2.63 -22.34
N MET A 89 4.42 -1.52 -21.76
CA MET A 89 3.49 -0.58 -22.40
C MET A 89 4.10 0.03 -23.66
N GLU A 90 5.39 0.30 -23.65
CA GLU A 90 6.13 0.80 -24.82
C GLU A 90 6.12 -0.24 -25.95
N ARG A 91 6.41 -1.50 -25.67
CA ARG A 91 6.36 -2.59 -26.66
C ARG A 91 4.96 -2.84 -27.20
N LEU A 92 3.92 -2.54 -26.42
CA LEU A 92 2.53 -2.62 -26.86
C LEU A 92 2.10 -1.41 -27.70
N GLY A 93 2.95 -0.36 -27.81
CA GLY A 93 2.62 0.87 -28.54
C GLY A 93 1.64 1.80 -27.80
N ILE A 94 1.52 1.63 -26.47
CA ILE A 94 0.65 2.43 -25.60
C ILE A 94 1.45 2.96 -24.38
N GLY A 95 2.76 3.16 -24.56
CA GLY A 95 3.61 3.77 -23.54
C GLY A 95 3.30 5.26 -23.33
N PRO A 96 3.93 5.88 -22.29
CA PRO A 96 3.65 7.26 -21.89
C PRO A 96 3.80 8.26 -23.03
N GLU A 97 4.86 8.17 -23.82
CA GLU A 97 5.11 9.10 -24.95
C GLU A 97 3.99 9.06 -25.98
N VAL A 98 3.53 7.84 -26.35
CA VAL A 98 2.45 7.67 -27.32
C VAL A 98 1.12 8.18 -26.76
N CYS A 99 0.83 7.91 -25.48
CA CYS A 99 -0.38 8.39 -24.83
C CYS A 99 -0.40 9.93 -24.72
N LEU A 100 0.72 10.54 -24.33
CA LEU A 100 0.87 12.00 -24.25
C LEU A 100 0.80 12.68 -25.64
N ALA A 101 1.27 12.02 -26.69
CA ALA A 101 1.11 12.51 -28.05
C ALA A 101 -0.36 12.49 -28.55
N ARG A 102 -1.19 11.58 -28.02
CA ARG A 102 -2.63 11.50 -28.32
C ARG A 102 -3.45 12.47 -27.45
N ASN A 103 -3.05 12.65 -26.21
CA ASN A 103 -3.71 13.52 -25.25
C ASN A 103 -2.63 14.14 -24.34
N ASP A 104 -2.29 15.39 -24.63
CA ASP A 104 -1.21 16.12 -23.94
C ASP A 104 -1.50 16.43 -22.45
N ARG A 105 -2.75 16.14 -22.00
CA ARG A 105 -3.18 16.30 -20.62
C ARG A 105 -3.32 14.98 -19.85
N ILE A 106 -3.08 13.83 -20.50
CA ILE A 106 -3.24 12.53 -19.85
C ILE A 106 -2.24 12.35 -18.71
N VAL A 107 -2.71 11.94 -17.55
CA VAL A 107 -1.84 11.48 -16.46
C VAL A 107 -1.58 10.00 -16.63
N PHE A 108 -0.32 9.60 -16.71
CA PHE A 108 0.08 8.21 -16.91
C PHE A 108 0.68 7.62 -15.63
N GLY A 109 -0.05 6.71 -14.96
CA GLY A 109 0.41 6.05 -13.74
C GLY A 109 1.13 4.73 -14.03
N ARG A 110 2.29 4.54 -13.41
CA ARG A 110 3.09 3.31 -13.48
C ARG A 110 3.26 2.71 -12.11
N MET A 111 2.78 1.49 -11.93
CA MET A 111 2.88 0.72 -10.70
C MET A 111 3.90 -0.39 -10.88
N THR A 112 4.99 -0.34 -10.13
CA THR A 112 6.02 -1.39 -10.16
C THR A 112 6.45 -1.79 -8.76
N GLY A 113 7.20 -2.88 -8.65
CA GLY A 113 7.85 -3.27 -7.41
C GLY A 113 9.07 -2.41 -7.08
N TRP A 114 9.91 -2.15 -8.10
CA TRP A 114 11.25 -1.62 -7.93
C TRP A 114 11.49 -0.25 -8.59
N GLY A 115 10.49 0.33 -9.25
CA GLY A 115 10.65 1.51 -10.10
C GLY A 115 10.95 1.17 -11.57
N GLN A 116 11.05 2.22 -12.38
CA GLN A 116 11.31 2.09 -13.83
C GLN A 116 12.78 1.85 -14.15
N GLU A 117 13.68 2.22 -13.24
CA GLU A 117 15.13 2.22 -13.42
C GLU A 117 15.82 1.46 -12.28
N GLY A 118 17.13 1.23 -12.45
CA GLY A 118 17.96 0.57 -11.45
C GLY A 118 18.12 -0.95 -11.66
N PRO A 119 18.97 -1.59 -10.86
CA PRO A 119 19.39 -2.97 -11.08
C PRO A 119 18.27 -3.99 -10.90
N LEU A 120 17.23 -3.67 -10.14
CA LEU A 120 16.09 -4.54 -9.87
C LEU A 120 14.87 -4.26 -10.74
N ALA A 121 14.86 -3.21 -11.57
CA ALA A 121 13.69 -2.77 -12.34
C ALA A 121 13.02 -3.91 -13.14
N ASN A 122 13.80 -4.82 -13.70
CA ASN A 122 13.33 -5.97 -14.47
C ASN A 122 13.19 -7.27 -13.64
N ALA A 123 13.56 -7.24 -12.35
CA ALA A 123 13.48 -8.41 -11.50
C ALA A 123 12.03 -8.72 -11.12
N ALA A 124 11.73 -10.02 -10.95
CA ALA A 124 10.49 -10.44 -10.34
C ALA A 124 10.49 -10.14 -8.83
N GLY A 125 9.33 -9.86 -8.27
CA GLY A 125 9.15 -9.67 -6.84
C GLY A 125 7.67 -9.62 -6.48
N HIS A 126 7.40 -9.74 -5.19
CA HIS A 126 6.10 -9.59 -4.56
C HIS A 126 6.22 -8.69 -3.34
N ASP A 127 5.12 -8.34 -2.70
CA ASP A 127 5.05 -7.49 -1.51
C ASP A 127 6.20 -7.75 -0.53
N ILE A 128 6.38 -9.00 -0.11
CA ILE A 128 7.41 -9.41 0.85
C ILE A 128 8.83 -9.00 0.44
N ASN A 129 9.14 -9.01 -0.86
CA ASN A 129 10.47 -8.63 -1.36
C ASN A 129 10.67 -7.11 -1.29
N TYR A 130 9.63 -6.34 -1.63
CA TYR A 130 9.66 -4.87 -1.61
C TYR A 130 9.80 -4.34 -0.19
N ILE A 131 9.01 -4.88 0.75
CA ILE A 131 9.06 -4.51 2.16
C ILE A 131 10.30 -5.04 2.89
N SER A 132 10.95 -6.09 2.37
CA SER A 132 12.26 -6.53 2.88
C SER A 132 13.34 -5.48 2.61
N LEU A 133 13.37 -4.93 1.39
CA LEU A 133 14.37 -3.94 1.00
C LEU A 133 14.20 -2.62 1.75
N SER A 134 12.96 -2.19 1.98
CA SER A 134 12.66 -1.01 2.79
C SER A 134 12.86 -1.22 4.30
N GLY A 135 13.10 -2.46 4.74
CA GLY A 135 13.24 -2.78 6.17
C GLY A 135 11.92 -2.91 6.93
N ALA A 136 10.76 -2.67 6.30
CA ALA A 136 9.46 -2.79 6.96
C ALA A 136 9.22 -4.20 7.48
N LEU A 137 9.58 -5.22 6.71
CA LEU A 137 9.44 -6.61 7.14
C LEU A 137 10.25 -6.90 8.40
N ALA A 138 11.48 -6.38 8.49
CA ALA A 138 12.35 -6.60 9.66
C ALA A 138 11.82 -5.96 10.95
N ALA A 139 10.92 -4.98 10.85
CA ALA A 139 10.29 -4.34 11.99
C ALA A 139 9.04 -5.09 12.50
N ILE A 140 8.58 -6.14 11.82
CA ILE A 140 7.30 -6.81 12.12
C ILE A 140 7.54 -8.26 12.50
N GLY A 141 7.20 -8.60 13.75
CA GLY A 141 7.31 -9.97 14.26
C GLY A 141 7.52 -10.04 15.76
N ARG A 142 7.89 -11.23 16.24
CA ARG A 142 8.13 -11.51 17.64
C ARG A 142 9.61 -11.77 17.90
N PRO A 143 10.12 -11.45 19.11
CA PRO A 143 11.52 -11.72 19.47
C PRO A 143 11.88 -13.20 19.27
N GLY A 144 13.04 -13.49 18.70
CA GLY A 144 13.54 -14.85 18.52
C GLY A 144 12.85 -15.66 17.41
N SER A 145 11.97 -15.04 16.65
CA SER A 145 11.28 -15.65 15.49
C SER A 145 11.66 -14.94 14.19
N PRO A 146 11.50 -15.59 13.03
CA PRO A 146 11.60 -14.87 11.75
C PRO A 146 10.59 -13.72 11.66
N PRO A 147 10.88 -12.65 10.90
CA PRO A 147 9.90 -11.61 10.60
C PRO A 147 8.59 -12.18 10.03
N VAL A 148 7.47 -11.58 10.41
CA VAL A 148 6.13 -12.04 10.00
C VAL A 148 5.64 -11.21 8.82
N PRO A 149 5.35 -11.83 7.65
CA PRO A 149 4.77 -11.12 6.52
C PRO A 149 3.41 -10.53 6.89
N PRO A 150 3.21 -9.21 6.74
CA PRO A 150 1.93 -8.55 7.06
C PRO A 150 0.92 -8.66 5.91
N LEU A 151 0.79 -9.84 5.32
CA LEU A 151 0.05 -10.07 4.08
C LEU A 151 0.65 -9.23 2.93
N ASN A 152 -0.20 -8.64 2.11
CA ASN A 152 0.20 -7.70 1.05
C ASN A 152 -0.28 -6.25 1.36
N LEU A 153 -0.36 -5.92 2.65
CA LEU A 153 -0.92 -4.65 3.09
C LEU A 153 0.06 -3.49 2.94
N ILE A 154 1.35 -3.73 3.12
CA ILE A 154 2.36 -2.66 3.18
C ILE A 154 2.93 -2.37 1.79
N GLY A 155 3.42 -3.37 1.07
CA GLY A 155 4.00 -3.18 -0.26
C GLY A 155 2.93 -2.93 -1.32
N ASP A 156 2.03 -3.91 -1.53
CA ASP A 156 1.03 -3.84 -2.61
C ASP A 156 0.02 -2.72 -2.36
N PHE A 157 -0.62 -2.69 -1.18
CA PHE A 157 -1.76 -1.80 -0.98
C PHE A 157 -1.35 -0.45 -0.40
N GLY A 158 -0.65 -0.39 0.72
CA GLY A 158 -0.25 0.89 1.34
C GLY A 158 0.78 1.65 0.51
N GLY A 159 1.93 1.03 0.27
CA GLY A 159 3.04 1.62 -0.47
C GLY A 159 2.83 1.64 -1.99
N GLY A 160 1.99 0.75 -2.52
CA GLY A 160 1.71 0.65 -3.95
C GLY A 160 0.41 1.35 -4.35
N GLY A 161 -0.72 0.65 -4.21
CA GLY A 161 -2.00 1.09 -4.75
C GLY A 161 -2.50 2.42 -4.18
N MET A 162 -2.34 2.67 -2.88
CA MET A 162 -2.70 3.97 -2.27
C MET A 162 -1.77 5.09 -2.72
N LEU A 163 -0.45 4.81 -2.83
CA LEU A 163 0.51 5.80 -3.32
C LEU A 163 0.23 6.16 -4.78
N LEU A 164 -0.06 5.18 -5.63
CA LEU A 164 -0.47 5.43 -7.02
C LEU A 164 -1.75 6.27 -7.07
N ALA A 165 -2.77 5.93 -6.27
CA ALA A 165 -4.02 6.68 -6.24
C ALA A 165 -3.79 8.14 -5.83
N LEU A 166 -2.97 8.38 -4.80
CA LEU A 166 -2.58 9.72 -4.36
C LEU A 166 -1.82 10.47 -5.48
N GLY A 167 -0.84 9.83 -6.10
CA GLY A 167 -0.05 10.41 -7.18
C GLY A 167 -0.91 10.78 -8.40
N LEU A 168 -1.83 9.90 -8.79
CA LEU A 168 -2.77 10.18 -9.88
C LEU A 168 -3.67 11.38 -9.56
N VAL A 169 -4.24 11.45 -8.36
CA VAL A 169 -5.11 12.57 -7.96
C VAL A 169 -4.32 13.88 -7.90
N ALA A 170 -3.10 13.87 -7.36
CA ALA A 170 -2.23 15.05 -7.32
C ALA A 170 -1.86 15.53 -8.73
N ALA A 171 -1.47 14.60 -9.62
CA ALA A 171 -1.14 14.92 -11.00
C ALA A 171 -2.36 15.40 -11.81
N LEU A 172 -3.55 14.84 -11.56
CA LEU A 172 -4.80 15.30 -12.15
C LEU A 172 -5.18 16.72 -11.69
N LEU A 173 -4.93 17.04 -10.43
CA LEU A 173 -5.14 18.38 -9.89
C LEU A 173 -4.19 19.39 -10.58
N GLU A 174 -2.91 19.06 -10.69
CA GLU A 174 -1.91 19.86 -11.37
C GLU A 174 -2.23 20.05 -12.85
N SER A 175 -2.61 18.97 -13.56
CA SER A 175 -2.97 19.01 -14.98
C SER A 175 -4.19 19.91 -15.28
N LYS A 176 -5.09 20.12 -14.31
CA LYS A 176 -6.19 21.09 -14.46
C LYS A 176 -5.68 22.52 -14.57
N GLU A 177 -4.58 22.86 -13.90
CA GLU A 177 -3.98 24.19 -13.92
C GLU A 177 -3.00 24.34 -15.11
N SER A 178 -2.02 23.44 -15.22
CA SER A 178 -0.97 23.51 -16.25
C SER A 178 -1.48 23.20 -17.67
N LYS A 179 -2.59 22.46 -17.78
CA LYS A 179 -3.10 21.87 -19.02
C LYS A 179 -2.15 20.84 -19.65
N LYS A 180 -1.25 20.26 -18.85
CA LYS A 180 -0.28 19.25 -19.28
C LYS A 180 -0.43 17.99 -18.44
N GLY A 181 -0.28 16.85 -19.10
CA GLY A 181 -0.17 15.55 -18.44
C GLY A 181 1.24 15.29 -17.93
N GLN A 182 1.37 14.24 -17.14
CA GLN A 182 2.67 13.81 -16.63
C GLN A 182 2.66 12.32 -16.33
N VAL A 183 3.85 11.75 -16.12
CA VAL A 183 4.02 10.37 -15.70
C VAL A 183 4.18 10.33 -14.18
N VAL A 184 3.44 9.44 -13.52
CA VAL A 184 3.54 9.12 -12.11
C VAL A 184 4.17 7.75 -11.98
N ASP A 185 5.40 7.66 -11.48
CA ASP A 185 6.06 6.39 -11.15
C ASP A 185 5.85 6.08 -9.66
N ALA A 186 5.15 5.00 -9.37
CA ALA A 186 4.81 4.56 -8.02
C ALA A 186 5.41 3.18 -7.78
N ALA A 187 6.62 3.14 -7.24
CA ALA A 187 7.27 1.89 -6.86
C ALA A 187 6.85 1.45 -5.46
N MET A 188 6.47 0.17 -5.30
CA MET A 188 6.08 -0.39 -4.00
C MET A 188 7.22 -0.33 -2.97
N THR A 189 8.46 -0.45 -3.40
CA THR A 189 9.64 -0.27 -2.53
C THR A 189 9.72 1.13 -1.97
N ASP A 190 9.54 2.16 -2.81
CA ASP A 190 9.59 3.56 -2.40
C ASP A 190 8.43 3.92 -1.48
N GLY A 191 7.22 3.45 -1.83
CA GLY A 191 6.05 3.68 -0.99
C GLY A 191 6.15 2.97 0.36
N SER A 192 6.67 1.74 0.41
CA SER A 192 6.90 1.06 1.69
C SER A 192 7.97 1.76 2.54
N ALA A 193 9.01 2.33 1.91
CA ALA A 193 9.99 3.16 2.60
C ALA A 193 9.36 4.46 3.13
N LEU A 194 8.47 5.09 2.37
CA LEU A 194 7.71 6.26 2.83
C LEU A 194 6.88 5.95 4.08
N LEU A 195 6.22 4.79 4.11
CA LEU A 195 5.46 4.34 5.29
C LEU A 195 6.35 4.14 6.53
N MET A 196 7.64 3.84 6.35
CA MET A 196 8.62 3.65 7.42
C MET A 196 9.23 4.96 7.95
N THR A 197 8.81 6.12 7.46
CA THR A 197 9.41 7.44 7.80
C THR A 197 9.57 7.65 9.31
N MET A 198 8.54 7.34 10.11
CA MET A 198 8.60 7.48 11.56
C MET A 198 9.63 6.51 12.18
N ILE A 199 9.67 5.28 11.71
CA ILE A 199 10.62 4.26 12.23
C ILE A 199 12.06 4.65 11.89
N TYR A 200 12.32 5.14 10.69
CA TYR A 200 13.65 5.65 10.32
C TYR A 200 14.07 6.85 11.18
N SER A 201 13.14 7.77 11.45
CA SER A 201 13.39 8.91 12.34
C SER A 201 13.72 8.44 13.76
N MET A 202 12.96 7.51 14.30
CA MET A 202 13.20 6.93 15.62
C MET A 202 14.54 6.15 15.68
N GLN A 203 14.90 5.46 14.61
CA GLN A 203 16.17 4.74 14.51
C GLN A 203 17.36 5.70 14.48
N SER A 204 17.30 6.77 13.70
CA SER A 204 18.36 7.78 13.59
C SER A 204 18.57 8.54 14.90
N SER A 205 17.54 8.69 15.72
CA SER A 205 17.60 9.32 17.05
C SER A 205 17.92 8.33 18.20
N GLY A 206 18.17 7.05 17.88
CA GLY A 206 18.44 6.01 18.88
C GLY A 206 17.21 5.55 19.68
N MET A 207 16.02 6.01 19.31
CA MET A 207 14.77 5.61 19.97
C MET A 207 14.21 4.28 19.44
N TRP A 208 14.68 3.79 18.30
CA TRP A 208 14.32 2.49 17.73
C TRP A 208 15.53 1.58 17.65
N LYS A 209 15.44 0.40 18.27
CA LYS A 209 16.45 -0.65 18.19
C LYS A 209 16.14 -1.56 16.99
N THR A 210 17.17 -2.07 16.32
CA THR A 210 17.01 -3.04 15.22
C THR A 210 16.57 -4.42 15.71
N THR A 211 16.67 -4.69 17.02
CA THR A 211 16.14 -5.91 17.62
C THR A 211 14.61 -5.88 17.61
N MET A 212 14.02 -6.75 16.84
CA MET A 212 12.57 -6.91 16.70
C MET A 212 11.91 -7.23 18.05
N GLY A 213 10.72 -6.66 18.31
CA GLY A 213 9.97 -6.88 19.53
C GLY A 213 10.61 -6.27 20.79
N SER A 214 11.43 -5.21 20.64
CA SER A 214 12.06 -4.48 21.74
C SER A 214 11.72 -2.98 21.77
N ASN A 215 10.80 -2.55 20.91
CA ASN A 215 10.45 -1.15 20.73
C ASN A 215 9.01 -0.86 21.18
N LEU A 216 8.65 0.43 21.12
CA LEU A 216 7.35 0.90 21.58
C LEU A 216 6.18 0.26 20.81
N LEU A 217 6.29 0.15 19.47
CA LEU A 217 5.18 -0.20 18.58
C LEU A 217 5.29 -1.61 17.97
N ASP A 218 6.33 -2.36 18.29
CA ASP A 218 6.57 -3.71 17.74
C ASP A 218 6.25 -4.84 18.73
N GLY A 219 5.49 -4.51 19.78
CA GLY A 219 5.17 -5.45 20.86
C GLY A 219 6.26 -5.58 21.91
N GLY A 220 7.27 -4.69 21.94
CA GLY A 220 8.28 -4.66 22.99
C GLY A 220 7.74 -4.15 24.32
N SER A 221 6.86 -3.14 24.29
CA SER A 221 6.25 -2.58 25.49
C SER A 221 5.04 -3.40 25.96
N HIS A 222 4.83 -3.42 27.28
CA HIS A 222 3.69 -4.13 27.88
C HIS A 222 2.34 -3.46 27.61
N PHE A 223 2.32 -2.19 27.31
CA PHE A 223 1.12 -1.39 27.07
C PHE A 223 0.80 -1.20 25.57
N TYR A 224 1.57 -1.85 24.69
CA TYR A 224 1.30 -1.87 23.25
C TYR A 224 1.65 -3.26 22.69
N ASP A 225 0.75 -4.21 22.91
CA ASP A 225 0.92 -5.59 22.47
C ASP A 225 -0.41 -6.36 22.46
N THR A 226 -0.37 -7.61 22.02
CA THR A 226 -1.46 -8.57 22.08
C THR A 226 -1.20 -9.63 23.12
N TYR A 227 -2.24 -10.01 23.87
CA TYR A 227 -2.17 -11.00 24.94
C TYR A 227 -3.22 -12.09 24.77
N GLU A 228 -2.84 -13.32 25.06
CA GLU A 228 -3.76 -14.44 25.08
C GLU A 228 -4.56 -14.43 26.39
N CYS A 229 -5.87 -14.62 26.28
CA CYS A 229 -6.79 -14.72 27.40
C CYS A 229 -6.99 -16.16 27.82
N LYS A 230 -7.54 -16.38 29.02
CA LYS A 230 -7.83 -17.72 29.58
C LYS A 230 -8.73 -18.59 28.70
N ASP A 231 -9.53 -17.98 27.85
CA ASP A 231 -10.42 -18.67 26.89
C ASP A 231 -9.74 -19.01 25.54
N GLY A 232 -8.43 -18.75 25.42
CA GLY A 232 -7.65 -18.98 24.20
C GLY A 232 -7.83 -17.92 23.11
N LYS A 233 -8.59 -16.86 23.40
CA LYS A 233 -8.70 -15.70 22.49
C LYS A 233 -7.64 -14.65 22.80
N PHE A 234 -7.61 -13.59 22.00
CA PHE A 234 -6.61 -12.54 22.13
C PHE A 234 -7.26 -11.18 22.35
N ILE A 235 -6.61 -10.37 23.17
CA ILE A 235 -6.89 -8.95 23.29
C ILE A 235 -5.68 -8.14 22.81
N SER A 236 -5.90 -6.90 22.43
CA SER A 236 -4.84 -5.93 22.16
C SER A 236 -4.90 -4.77 23.13
N ILE A 237 -3.74 -4.36 23.61
CA ILE A 237 -3.57 -3.17 24.45
C ILE A 237 -2.81 -2.13 23.61
N GLY A 238 -3.26 -0.87 23.68
CA GLY A 238 -2.65 0.26 22.98
C GLY A 238 -2.67 1.54 23.84
N SER A 239 -2.44 1.43 25.15
CA SER A 239 -2.54 2.52 26.13
C SER A 239 -1.23 3.31 26.22
N ILE A 240 -0.86 4.05 25.16
CA ILE A 240 0.41 4.80 25.08
C ILE A 240 0.37 6.05 25.96
N GLU A 241 -0.70 6.87 25.83
CA GLU A 241 -0.82 8.13 26.53
C GLU A 241 -1.00 7.93 28.04
N PRO A 242 -0.41 8.80 28.89
CA PRO A 242 -0.44 8.63 30.35
C PRO A 242 -1.83 8.44 30.95
N GLN A 243 -2.84 9.15 30.43
CA GLN A 243 -4.22 9.04 30.92
C GLN A 243 -4.84 7.67 30.60
N PHE A 244 -4.55 7.10 29.41
CA PHE A 244 -5.04 5.78 29.01
C PHE A 244 -4.28 4.68 29.75
N TYR A 245 -2.99 4.88 29.99
CA TYR A 245 -2.20 3.96 30.79
C TYR A 245 -2.66 3.93 32.25
N ALA A 246 -2.93 5.08 32.86
CA ALA A 246 -3.51 5.16 34.20
C ALA A 246 -4.84 4.42 34.30
N LEU A 247 -5.71 4.57 33.26
CA LEU A 247 -6.97 3.87 33.20
C LEU A 247 -6.78 2.35 33.04
N LEU A 248 -5.83 1.90 32.23
CA LEU A 248 -5.44 0.49 32.13
C LEU A 248 -5.02 -0.05 33.49
N CYS A 249 -4.11 0.64 34.20
CA CYS A 249 -3.65 0.24 35.52
C CYS A 249 -4.81 0.12 36.51
N GLN A 250 -5.74 1.08 36.47
CA GLN A 250 -6.90 1.09 37.37
C GLN A 250 -7.88 -0.07 37.06
N ILE A 251 -8.25 -0.27 35.78
CA ILE A 251 -9.27 -1.27 35.38
C ILE A 251 -8.72 -2.69 35.54
N ALA A 252 -7.45 -2.90 35.20
CA ALA A 252 -6.80 -4.22 35.29
C ALA A 252 -6.18 -4.47 36.69
N GLU A 253 -6.38 -3.56 37.64
CA GLU A 253 -5.87 -3.66 39.04
C GLU A 253 -4.36 -3.95 39.08
N LEU A 254 -3.56 -3.26 38.21
CA LEU A 254 -2.13 -3.48 38.10
C LEU A 254 -1.40 -2.96 39.35
N ASP A 255 -0.44 -3.74 39.86
CA ASP A 255 0.38 -3.34 41.02
C ASP A 255 1.25 -2.10 40.69
N GLU A 256 1.01 -0.99 41.36
CA GLU A 256 1.73 0.26 41.15
C GLU A 256 3.26 0.07 41.34
N LYS A 257 3.69 -0.83 42.19
CA LYS A 257 5.13 -1.10 42.39
C LYS A 257 5.81 -1.62 41.13
N VAL A 258 5.09 -2.36 40.31
CA VAL A 258 5.58 -2.92 39.06
C VAL A 258 5.36 -1.94 37.89
N PHE A 259 4.17 -1.31 37.82
CA PHE A 259 3.72 -0.59 36.66
C PHE A 259 3.86 0.94 36.70
N SER A 260 4.41 1.53 37.77
CA SER A 260 4.58 2.99 37.92
C SER A 260 5.49 3.63 36.87
N LYS A 261 6.37 2.87 36.24
CA LYS A 261 7.37 3.36 35.27
C LYS A 261 7.06 2.86 33.87
N GLN A 262 5.97 3.37 33.24
CA GLN A 262 5.50 2.97 31.92
C GLN A 262 6.60 2.94 30.85
N MET A 263 7.39 4.01 30.73
CA MET A 263 8.33 4.20 29.63
C MET A 263 9.74 3.62 29.90
N SER A 264 9.95 2.93 31.02
CA SER A 264 11.23 2.30 31.36
C SER A 264 11.39 0.98 30.58
N ARG A 265 12.10 1.03 29.48
CA ARG A 265 12.27 -0.12 28.55
C ARG A 265 12.86 -1.36 29.23
N ASP A 266 13.75 -1.17 30.19
CA ASP A 266 14.40 -2.28 30.88
C ASP A 266 13.42 -3.07 31.76
N LEU A 267 12.28 -2.47 32.14
CA LEU A 267 11.22 -3.11 32.91
C LEU A 267 10.15 -3.76 32.05
N TRP A 268 10.06 -3.43 30.77
CA TRP A 268 9.02 -3.95 29.88
C TRP A 268 8.93 -5.49 29.84
N PRO A 269 10.04 -6.24 29.79
CA PRO A 269 9.96 -7.71 29.78
C PRO A 269 9.27 -8.26 31.05
N GLU A 270 9.65 -7.75 32.25
CA GLU A 270 9.03 -8.15 33.49
C GLU A 270 7.56 -7.73 33.55
N GLN A 271 7.25 -6.49 33.22
CA GLN A 271 5.89 -5.97 33.16
C GLN A 271 4.99 -6.77 32.21
N LYS A 272 5.52 -7.26 31.09
CA LYS A 272 4.79 -8.14 30.16
C LYS A 272 4.46 -9.49 30.79
N GLU A 273 5.38 -10.08 31.52
CA GLU A 273 5.10 -11.36 32.20
C GLU A 273 4.08 -11.19 33.33
N GLU A 274 4.08 -10.05 34.03
CA GLU A 274 3.08 -9.78 35.06
C GLU A 274 1.70 -9.53 34.49
N ILE A 275 1.57 -8.73 33.40
CA ILE A 275 0.27 -8.42 32.80
C ILE A 275 -0.36 -9.66 32.14
N LYS A 276 0.43 -10.62 31.63
CA LYS A 276 -0.06 -11.91 31.10
C LYS A 276 -0.83 -12.74 32.13
N LYS A 277 -0.51 -12.59 33.42
CA LYS A 277 -1.17 -13.36 34.49
C LYS A 277 -2.60 -12.92 34.75
N ILE A 278 -2.97 -11.74 34.25
CA ILE A 278 -4.28 -11.12 34.48
C ILE A 278 -5.31 -11.62 33.47
N PHE A 279 -4.89 -11.83 32.23
CA PHE A 279 -5.77 -12.28 31.15
C PHE A 279 -5.85 -13.80 31.05
#